data_a7d24ed9ef39ef853834bfb24037aa98
#
_entry.id   a7d24ed9ef39ef853834bfb24037aa98
#
_cell.length_a   1.000
_cell.length_b   1.000
_cell.length_c   1.000
_cell.angle_alpha   90.00
_cell.angle_beta   90.00
_cell.angle_gamma   90.00
#
_symmetry.space_group_name_H-M   'P 1'
#
loop_
_entity.id
_entity.type
_entity.pdbx_description
1 polymer ?
#
loop_
_entity_poly.entity_id
_entity_poly.type
_entity_poly.pdbx_seq_one_letter_code
_entity_poly.pdbx_strand_id
1 'polypeptide(L)'
;MSPGLITNVRLFVLLGIFAVGITPAWAERVYDNELKRWLTPEEMNHQEEFLEEEQALKTMFPNSERIRKEVLRLSPDQKRLVESIIGWKFPEEAFEVYLGETGSTVDGYAMVQNTIGKHKPMTYMVGVDNKGRVINVELLVFRESRGSEVGTKRFNYQYEGKTVLDPIRINKDIINISGATMSVRSMSAGVKRVVVLVDEFYLKPLGLGSDKVAARRSARGFLGSLFGD
;
A
#
# COMPACT_ATOMS: atom_id res chain seq x y z
N MET A 1 2.70 80.97 -38.26
CA MET A 1 1.88 80.68 -37.06
C MET A 1 1.03 79.47 -37.43
N SER A 2 1.48 78.26 -36.95
CA SER A 2 0.82 76.97 -37.24
C SER A 2 0.06 76.53 -36.01
N PRO A 3 -1.16 76.02 -36.15
CA PRO A 3 -1.86 75.36 -35.04
C PRO A 3 -1.51 73.89 -35.00
N GLY A 4 -1.31 73.39 -33.72
CA GLY A 4 -0.86 72.08 -33.41
C GLY A 4 -1.89 70.97 -33.66
N LEU A 5 -1.33 69.87 -34.09
CA LEU A 5 -2.02 68.58 -34.30
C LEU A 5 -2.36 67.93 -32.99
N ILE A 6 -3.63 67.76 -32.68
CA ILE A 6 -4.09 66.98 -31.53
C ILE A 6 -4.21 65.52 -31.97
N THR A 7 -3.28 64.67 -31.51
CA THR A 7 -3.28 63.26 -31.79
C THR A 7 -4.23 62.55 -30.78
N ASN A 8 -5.38 62.09 -31.26
CA ASN A 8 -6.31 61.24 -30.50
C ASN A 8 -5.74 59.84 -30.36
N VAL A 9 -5.23 59.52 -29.16
CA VAL A 9 -4.89 58.14 -28.75
C VAL A 9 -6.19 57.43 -28.39
N ARG A 10 -6.67 56.62 -29.31
CA ARG A 10 -7.76 55.65 -28.99
C ARG A 10 -7.19 54.52 -28.19
N LEU A 11 -7.51 54.52 -26.90
CA LEU A 11 -7.25 53.42 -25.97
C LEU A 11 -8.18 52.23 -26.35
N PHE A 12 -7.63 51.23 -27.02
CA PHE A 12 -8.32 49.95 -27.23
C PHE A 12 -8.24 49.17 -25.93
N VAL A 13 -9.31 49.17 -25.14
CA VAL A 13 -9.51 48.22 -24.05
C VAL A 13 -9.85 46.87 -24.66
N LEU A 14 -8.85 45.99 -24.77
CA LEU A 14 -9.06 44.58 -25.08
C LEU A 14 -9.74 43.91 -23.84
N LEU A 15 -11.07 43.80 -23.87
CA LEU A 15 -11.80 42.90 -23.00
C LEU A 15 -11.39 41.46 -23.38
N GLY A 16 -10.47 40.90 -22.65
CA GLY A 16 -10.19 39.46 -22.66
C GLY A 16 -11.40 38.74 -22.11
N ILE A 17 -12.26 38.19 -22.95
CA ILE A 17 -13.27 37.23 -22.57
C ILE A 17 -12.50 35.96 -22.18
N PHE A 18 -12.27 35.76 -20.88
CA PHE A 18 -11.94 34.44 -20.34
C PHE A 18 -13.20 33.57 -20.57
N ALA A 19 -13.20 32.86 -21.68
CA ALA A 19 -14.10 31.73 -21.84
C ALA A 19 -13.66 30.69 -20.82
N VAL A 20 -14.29 30.70 -19.65
CA VAL A 20 -14.30 29.55 -18.75
C VAL A 20 -14.96 28.44 -19.56
N GLY A 21 -14.14 27.58 -20.13
CA GLY A 21 -14.61 26.40 -20.85
C GLY A 21 -15.39 25.54 -19.88
N ILE A 22 -16.70 25.67 -19.88
CA ILE A 22 -17.61 24.73 -19.24
C ILE A 22 -17.47 23.45 -20.08
N THR A 23 -16.56 22.55 -19.68
CA THR A 23 -16.53 21.20 -20.22
C THR A 23 -17.89 20.57 -19.91
N PRO A 24 -18.63 20.13 -20.92
CA PRO A 24 -19.94 19.55 -20.65
C PRO A 24 -19.76 18.30 -19.79
N ALA A 25 -20.58 18.16 -18.76
CA ALA A 25 -20.50 17.08 -17.74
C ALA A 25 -20.49 15.65 -18.32
N TRP A 26 -20.76 15.47 -19.60
CA TRP A 26 -20.67 14.18 -20.30
C TRP A 26 -19.25 13.91 -20.86
N ALA A 27 -18.36 14.90 -20.96
CA ALA A 27 -17.03 14.73 -21.54
C ALA A 27 -16.05 13.97 -20.64
N GLU A 28 -16.37 13.84 -19.35
CA GLU A 28 -15.53 13.18 -18.34
C GLU A 28 -16.12 11.84 -17.86
N ARG A 29 -17.15 11.30 -18.53
CA ARG A 29 -17.75 10.04 -18.13
C ARG A 29 -16.94 8.85 -18.63
N VAL A 30 -16.65 7.90 -17.75
CA VAL A 30 -16.04 6.61 -18.07
C VAL A 30 -17.12 5.52 -18.00
N TYR A 31 -17.18 4.68 -19.04
CA TYR A 31 -18.10 3.53 -19.04
C TYR A 31 -17.47 2.37 -18.28
N ASP A 32 -18.13 1.92 -17.21
CA ASP A 32 -17.71 0.75 -16.47
C ASP A 32 -18.32 -0.52 -17.12
N ASN A 33 -17.45 -1.37 -17.67
CA ASN A 33 -17.85 -2.58 -18.37
C ASN A 33 -18.43 -3.66 -17.45
N GLU A 34 -18.16 -3.64 -16.14
CA GLU A 34 -18.74 -4.56 -15.17
C GLU A 34 -20.11 -4.10 -14.71
N LEU A 35 -20.23 -2.80 -14.42
CA LEU A 35 -21.50 -2.19 -14.01
C LEU A 35 -22.46 -2.00 -15.17
N LYS A 36 -21.98 -2.13 -16.43
CA LYS A 36 -22.75 -1.88 -17.65
C LYS A 36 -23.40 -0.49 -17.68
N ARG A 37 -22.71 0.55 -17.11
CA ARG A 37 -23.18 1.92 -17.07
C ARG A 37 -22.05 2.95 -17.06
N TRP A 38 -22.41 4.18 -17.33
CA TRP A 38 -21.50 5.32 -17.19
C TRP A 38 -21.35 5.70 -15.72
N LEU A 39 -20.09 5.93 -15.30
CA LEU A 39 -19.79 6.45 -13.98
C LEU A 39 -20.07 7.94 -13.90
N THR A 40 -20.52 8.44 -12.76
CA THR A 40 -20.60 9.88 -12.47
C THR A 40 -19.22 10.44 -12.13
N PRO A 41 -19.00 11.77 -12.26
CA PRO A 41 -17.75 12.40 -11.81
C PRO A 41 -17.44 12.12 -10.34
N GLU A 42 -18.46 12.07 -9.47
CA GLU A 42 -18.29 11.73 -8.06
C GLU A 42 -17.81 10.29 -7.88
N GLU A 43 -18.37 9.35 -8.63
CA GLU A 43 -17.92 7.95 -8.61
C GLU A 43 -16.50 7.78 -9.18
N MET A 44 -16.14 8.58 -10.20
CA MET A 44 -14.77 8.58 -10.75
C MET A 44 -13.76 9.16 -9.77
N ASN A 45 -14.15 10.16 -9.00
CA ASN A 45 -13.31 10.82 -7.99
C ASN A 45 -13.52 10.26 -6.59
N HIS A 46 -14.24 9.14 -6.47
CA HIS A 46 -14.47 8.49 -5.19
C HIS A 46 -13.16 8.22 -4.48
N GLN A 47 -13.04 8.73 -3.28
CA GLN A 47 -11.95 8.45 -2.35
C GLN A 47 -12.56 8.32 -0.96
N GLU A 48 -12.33 7.19 -0.34
CA GLU A 48 -12.74 6.91 1.04
C GLU A 48 -11.47 6.85 1.90
N GLU A 49 -11.36 7.77 2.86
CA GLU A 49 -10.29 7.79 3.83
C GLU A 49 -10.73 7.00 5.07
N PHE A 50 -9.96 5.96 5.39
CA PHE A 50 -10.24 5.05 6.49
C PHE A 50 -9.49 5.44 7.74
N LEU A 51 -8.20 5.77 7.58
CA LEU A 51 -7.31 6.03 8.69
C LEU A 51 -6.15 6.93 8.24
N GLU A 52 -5.79 7.90 9.05
CA GLU A 52 -4.59 8.69 8.85
C GLU A 52 -3.34 7.85 9.14
N GLU A 53 -2.23 8.14 8.44
CA GLU A 53 -0.97 7.41 8.57
C GLU A 53 -0.45 7.41 10.02
N GLU A 54 -0.56 8.54 10.73
CA GLU A 54 -0.13 8.64 12.13
C GLU A 54 -0.96 7.75 13.07
N GLN A 55 -2.26 7.65 12.82
CA GLN A 55 -3.13 6.77 13.59
C GLN A 55 -2.82 5.30 13.30
N ALA A 56 -2.57 4.96 12.02
CA ALA A 56 -2.14 3.62 11.65
C ALA A 56 -0.83 3.23 12.33
N LEU A 57 0.15 4.13 12.38
CA LEU A 57 1.43 3.89 13.08
C LEU A 57 1.22 3.61 14.56
N LYS A 58 0.31 4.33 15.23
CA LYS A 58 -0.04 4.05 16.64
C LYS A 58 -0.67 2.66 16.81
N THR A 59 -1.43 2.21 15.81
CA THR A 59 -2.00 0.86 15.81
C THR A 59 -0.94 -0.23 15.58
N MET A 60 0.06 0.05 14.72
CA MET A 60 1.17 -0.89 14.48
C MET A 60 2.13 -0.99 15.68
N PHE A 61 2.34 0.11 16.40
CA PHE A 61 3.33 0.22 17.47
C PHE A 61 2.74 0.77 18.78
N PRO A 62 1.72 0.09 19.37
CA PRO A 62 0.99 0.63 20.52
C PRO A 62 1.85 0.77 21.77
N ASN A 63 2.95 0.01 21.86
CA ASN A 63 3.81 -0.06 23.07
C ASN A 63 5.23 0.48 22.81
N SER A 64 5.55 0.93 21.58
CA SER A 64 6.88 1.46 21.28
C SER A 64 7.04 2.87 21.84
N GLU A 65 8.21 3.15 22.40
CA GLU A 65 8.54 4.47 22.97
C GLU A 65 8.72 5.53 21.91
N ARG A 66 9.19 5.13 20.72
CA ARG A 66 9.37 6.02 19.57
C ARG A 66 9.17 5.29 18.25
N ILE A 67 8.90 6.07 17.21
CA ILE A 67 8.83 5.59 15.83
C ILE A 67 9.89 6.32 15.03
N ARG A 68 10.82 5.58 14.43
CA ARG A 68 11.87 6.11 13.57
C ARG A 68 11.54 5.76 12.11
N LYS A 69 11.71 6.69 11.22
CA LYS A 69 11.53 6.52 9.78
C LYS A 69 12.87 6.47 9.07
N GLU A 70 13.03 5.53 8.16
CA GLU A 70 14.19 5.45 7.28
C GLU A 70 13.78 5.05 5.86
N VAL A 71 14.71 5.13 4.91
CA VAL A 71 14.48 4.77 3.51
C VAL A 71 15.34 3.57 3.15
N LEU A 72 14.69 2.43 2.91
CA LEU A 72 15.31 1.24 2.34
C LEU A 72 15.42 1.42 0.82
N ARG A 73 16.64 1.53 0.30
CA ARG A 73 16.93 1.57 -1.13
C ARG A 73 17.45 0.22 -1.60
N LEU A 74 16.85 -0.31 -2.65
CA LEU A 74 17.24 -1.60 -3.21
C LEU A 74 18.23 -1.38 -4.36
N SER A 75 19.35 -2.11 -4.34
CA SER A 75 20.17 -2.26 -5.53
C SER A 75 19.41 -3.10 -6.58
N PRO A 76 19.82 -3.05 -7.88
CA PRO A 76 19.18 -3.87 -8.90
C PRO A 76 19.19 -5.38 -8.58
N ASP A 77 20.26 -5.89 -7.95
CA ASP A 77 20.34 -7.30 -7.52
C ASP A 77 19.39 -7.63 -6.39
N GLN A 78 19.31 -6.77 -5.38
CA GLN A 78 18.38 -6.91 -4.27
C GLN A 78 16.93 -6.87 -4.74
N LYS A 79 16.61 -5.98 -5.67
CA LYS A 79 15.28 -5.91 -6.27
C LYS A 79 14.95 -7.21 -7.00
N ARG A 80 15.87 -7.73 -7.83
CA ARG A 80 15.69 -9.03 -8.52
C ARG A 80 15.50 -10.19 -7.53
N LEU A 81 16.23 -10.19 -6.43
CA LEU A 81 16.06 -11.19 -5.37
C LEU A 81 14.63 -11.15 -4.81
N VAL A 82 14.16 -9.98 -4.38
CA VAL A 82 12.79 -9.81 -3.85
C VAL A 82 11.75 -10.25 -4.88
N GLU A 83 11.87 -9.78 -6.13
CA GLU A 83 10.97 -10.16 -7.23
C GLU A 83 10.92 -11.66 -7.47
N SER A 84 12.06 -12.36 -7.37
CA SER A 84 12.12 -13.81 -7.50
C SER A 84 11.37 -14.55 -6.38
N ILE A 85 11.44 -14.03 -5.15
CA ILE A 85 10.78 -14.61 -3.98
C ILE A 85 9.26 -14.38 -4.03
N ILE A 86 8.83 -13.14 -4.37
CA ILE A 86 7.40 -12.81 -4.42
C ILE A 86 6.73 -13.31 -5.69
N GLY A 87 7.49 -13.52 -6.77
CA GLY A 87 7.01 -14.05 -8.05
C GLY A 87 6.38 -13.00 -8.98
N TRP A 88 6.65 -11.71 -8.78
CA TRP A 88 6.17 -10.62 -9.64
C TRP A 88 7.11 -9.40 -9.56
N LYS A 89 7.05 -8.53 -10.58
CA LYS A 89 7.88 -7.33 -10.68
C LYS A 89 7.16 -6.12 -10.12
N PHE A 90 7.91 -5.16 -9.56
CA PHE A 90 7.40 -3.91 -9.04
C PHE A 90 8.29 -2.74 -9.49
N PRO A 91 7.74 -1.53 -9.68
CA PRO A 91 8.51 -0.40 -10.19
C PRO A 91 9.40 0.26 -9.13
N GLU A 92 9.02 0.19 -7.85
CA GLU A 92 9.68 0.92 -6.76
C GLU A 92 11.12 0.43 -6.54
N GLU A 93 12.03 1.37 -6.24
CA GLU A 93 13.43 1.10 -5.89
C GLU A 93 13.74 1.51 -4.45
N ALA A 94 12.82 2.22 -3.81
CA ALA A 94 12.96 2.68 -2.44
C ALA A 94 11.64 2.55 -1.70
N PHE A 95 11.74 2.23 -0.41
CA PHE A 95 10.60 2.06 0.49
C PHE A 95 10.83 2.85 1.76
N GLU A 96 9.84 3.62 2.20
CA GLU A 96 9.82 4.19 3.53
C GLU A 96 9.49 3.11 4.54
N VAL A 97 10.32 2.97 5.55
CA VAL A 97 10.19 1.97 6.61
C VAL A 97 10.09 2.69 7.94
N TYR A 98 9.05 2.41 8.67
CA TYR A 98 8.86 2.86 10.05
C TYR A 98 9.30 1.75 11.00
N LEU A 99 10.13 2.10 11.97
CA LEU A 99 10.62 1.19 13.00
C LEU A 99 10.05 1.64 14.34
N GLY A 100 9.24 0.81 14.96
CA GLY A 100 8.85 0.99 16.36
C GLY A 100 9.99 0.53 17.26
N GLU A 101 10.37 1.35 18.23
CA GLU A 101 11.55 1.11 19.07
C GLU A 101 11.22 1.33 20.55
N THR A 102 11.73 0.43 21.39
CA THR A 102 11.73 0.55 22.86
C THR A 102 13.15 0.41 23.36
N GLY A 103 13.67 1.48 23.96
CA GLY A 103 15.09 1.56 24.32
C GLY A 103 15.99 1.38 23.10
N SER A 104 16.80 0.32 23.07
CA SER A 104 17.69 -0.05 21.96
C SER A 104 17.12 -1.18 21.08
N THR A 105 15.92 -1.64 21.37
CA THR A 105 15.30 -2.78 20.67
C THR A 105 14.31 -2.30 19.63
N VAL A 106 14.35 -2.88 18.42
CA VAL A 106 13.31 -2.70 17.42
C VAL A 106 12.17 -3.68 17.72
N ASP A 107 10.98 -3.15 17.98
CA ASP A 107 9.78 -3.91 18.28
C ASP A 107 9.13 -4.47 17.03
N GLY A 108 9.22 -3.71 15.91
CA GLY A 108 8.65 -4.09 14.64
C GLY A 108 8.90 -3.04 13.56
N TYR A 109 8.35 -3.34 12.39
CA TYR A 109 8.51 -2.60 11.15
C TYR A 109 7.15 -2.32 10.54
N ALA A 110 6.96 -1.15 9.94
CA ALA A 110 5.77 -0.87 9.14
C ALA A 110 6.14 -0.20 7.83
N MET A 111 5.37 -0.48 6.78
CA MET A 111 5.53 0.13 5.46
C MET A 111 4.18 0.48 4.87
N VAL A 112 4.09 1.68 4.29
CA VAL A 112 2.95 2.05 3.45
C VAL A 112 3.11 1.43 2.07
N GLN A 113 2.04 0.86 1.58
CA GLN A 113 1.96 0.23 0.26
C GLN A 113 0.91 0.94 -0.59
N ASN A 114 1.24 1.17 -1.86
CA ASN A 114 0.30 1.61 -2.88
C ASN A 114 0.22 0.52 -3.94
N THR A 115 -0.93 -0.10 -4.08
CA THR A 115 -1.15 -1.14 -5.10
C THR A 115 -2.43 -0.85 -5.86
N ILE A 116 -2.44 -1.20 -7.14
CA ILE A 116 -3.63 -1.02 -7.97
C ILE A 116 -4.64 -2.12 -7.63
N GLY A 117 -5.85 -1.71 -7.24
CA GLY A 117 -6.98 -2.59 -7.09
C GLY A 117 -7.44 -3.10 -8.46
N LYS A 118 -8.66 -2.76 -8.87
CA LYS A 118 -9.13 -3.04 -10.24
C LYS A 118 -8.66 -1.96 -11.22
N HIS A 119 -8.82 -0.69 -10.87
CA HIS A 119 -8.53 0.47 -11.73
C HIS A 119 -7.73 1.55 -11.02
N LYS A 120 -7.92 1.71 -9.71
CA LYS A 120 -7.35 2.81 -8.93
C LYS A 120 -6.44 2.28 -7.83
N PRO A 121 -5.48 3.11 -7.36
CA PRO A 121 -4.61 2.71 -6.26
C PRO A 121 -5.36 2.69 -4.94
N MET A 122 -5.07 1.68 -4.12
CA MET A 122 -5.38 1.67 -2.70
C MET A 122 -4.10 1.81 -1.89
N THR A 123 -4.17 2.60 -0.83
CA THR A 123 -3.08 2.89 0.09
C THR A 123 -3.36 2.19 1.41
N TYR A 124 -2.43 1.41 1.90
CA TYR A 124 -2.56 0.70 3.17
C TYR A 124 -1.21 0.54 3.85
N MET A 125 -1.22 0.36 5.17
CA MET A 125 -0.04 0.10 5.97
C MET A 125 0.00 -1.36 6.38
N VAL A 126 1.20 -1.94 6.35
CA VAL A 126 1.46 -3.31 6.81
C VAL A 126 2.47 -3.24 7.93
N GLY A 127 2.11 -3.74 9.12
CA GLY A 127 3.00 -3.89 10.26
C GLY A 127 3.51 -5.32 10.39
N VAL A 128 4.79 -5.45 10.74
CA VAL A 128 5.49 -6.74 10.94
C VAL A 128 6.29 -6.66 12.23
N ASP A 129 6.17 -7.67 13.10
CA ASP A 129 6.94 -7.71 14.35
C ASP A 129 8.42 -8.05 14.12
N ASN A 130 9.21 -7.97 15.18
CA ASN A 130 10.63 -8.31 15.17
C ASN A 130 10.93 -9.81 14.99
N LYS A 131 9.90 -10.63 14.76
CA LYS A 131 9.99 -12.05 14.42
C LYS A 131 9.53 -12.37 13.00
N GLY A 132 9.23 -11.32 12.21
CA GLY A 132 8.80 -11.45 10.82
C GLY A 132 7.34 -11.83 10.64
N ARG A 133 6.49 -11.64 11.65
CA ARG A 133 5.06 -11.93 11.58
C ARG A 133 4.28 -10.64 11.34
N VAL A 134 3.33 -10.70 10.44
CA VAL A 134 2.38 -9.59 10.27
C VAL A 134 1.64 -9.34 11.58
N ILE A 135 1.69 -8.11 12.06
CA ILE A 135 0.97 -7.66 13.26
C ILE A 135 -0.45 -7.26 12.85
N ASN A 136 -0.54 -6.41 11.82
CA ASN A 136 -1.80 -5.84 11.35
C ASN A 136 -1.64 -5.30 9.92
N VAL A 137 -2.77 -5.11 9.24
CA VAL A 137 -2.89 -4.42 7.95
C VAL A 137 -4.01 -3.41 8.09
N GLU A 138 -3.72 -2.13 7.86
CA GLU A 138 -4.71 -1.05 7.93
C GLU A 138 -4.86 -0.39 6.57
N LEU A 139 -6.07 -0.36 6.05
CA LEU A 139 -6.40 0.41 4.86
C LEU A 139 -6.42 1.89 5.23
N LEU A 140 -5.67 2.72 4.50
CA LEU A 140 -5.61 4.17 4.72
C LEU A 140 -6.55 4.88 3.75
N VAL A 141 -6.39 4.61 2.46
CA VAL A 141 -7.21 5.27 1.42
C VAL A 141 -7.64 4.23 0.38
N PHE A 142 -8.93 4.23 0.11
CA PHE A 142 -9.53 3.43 -0.95
C PHE A 142 -10.16 4.33 -2.01
N ARG A 143 -9.89 4.07 -3.28
CA ARG A 143 -10.30 4.97 -4.37
C ARG A 143 -11.21 4.30 -5.40
N GLU A 144 -11.55 3.04 -5.19
CA GLU A 144 -12.52 2.32 -6.02
C GLU A 144 -13.93 2.54 -5.47
N SER A 145 -14.94 2.42 -6.32
CA SER A 145 -16.35 2.52 -5.91
C SER A 145 -16.88 1.25 -5.23
N ARG A 146 -16.11 0.16 -5.26
CA ARG A 146 -16.48 -1.15 -4.68
C ARG A 146 -15.25 -1.87 -4.15
N GLY A 147 -15.46 -2.72 -3.15
CA GLY A 147 -14.40 -3.57 -2.61
C GLY A 147 -13.69 -2.96 -1.40
N SER A 148 -14.24 -1.91 -0.80
CA SER A 148 -13.70 -1.32 0.44
C SER A 148 -13.75 -2.27 1.63
N GLU A 149 -14.46 -3.41 1.50
CA GLU A 149 -14.47 -4.47 2.52
C GLU A 149 -13.07 -5.03 2.82
N VAL A 150 -12.10 -4.85 1.91
CA VAL A 150 -10.67 -5.16 2.20
C VAL A 150 -10.09 -4.31 3.34
N GLY A 151 -10.74 -3.19 3.69
CA GLY A 151 -10.38 -2.37 4.85
C GLY A 151 -10.98 -2.83 6.18
N THR A 152 -11.87 -3.83 6.16
CA THR A 152 -12.49 -4.28 7.40
C THR A 152 -11.51 -5.07 8.28
N LYS A 153 -11.56 -4.86 9.60
CA LYS A 153 -10.74 -5.63 10.55
C LYS A 153 -10.96 -7.14 10.42
N ARG A 154 -12.21 -7.55 10.17
CA ARG A 154 -12.55 -8.96 9.94
C ARG A 154 -11.80 -9.56 8.75
N PHE A 155 -11.65 -8.80 7.67
CA PHE A 155 -10.90 -9.26 6.50
C PHE A 155 -9.40 -9.25 6.80
N ASN A 156 -8.88 -8.17 7.36
CA ASN A 156 -7.45 -7.97 7.59
C ASN A 156 -6.87 -8.92 8.65
N TYR A 157 -7.69 -9.38 9.59
CA TYR A 157 -7.31 -10.38 10.60
C TYR A 157 -6.68 -11.65 9.99
N GLN A 158 -7.06 -12.03 8.78
CA GLN A 158 -6.48 -13.20 8.12
C GLN A 158 -4.99 -13.06 7.74
N TYR A 159 -4.46 -11.84 7.73
CA TYR A 159 -3.04 -11.59 7.52
C TYR A 159 -2.22 -11.72 8.81
N GLU A 160 -2.84 -11.57 9.97
CA GLU A 160 -2.14 -11.60 11.26
C GLU A 160 -1.39 -12.92 11.47
N GLY A 161 -0.18 -12.80 12.02
CA GLY A 161 0.71 -13.93 12.28
C GLY A 161 1.37 -14.55 11.05
N LYS A 162 0.98 -14.16 9.83
CA LYS A 162 1.62 -14.64 8.59
C LYS A 162 3.05 -14.12 8.46
N THR A 163 3.87 -14.93 7.80
CA THR A 163 5.30 -14.72 7.64
C THR A 163 5.71 -14.84 6.17
N VAL A 164 6.99 -14.64 5.90
CA VAL A 164 7.58 -14.88 4.57
C VAL A 164 7.40 -16.34 4.09
N LEU A 165 7.18 -17.30 5.01
CA LEU A 165 6.98 -18.72 4.69
C LEU A 165 5.54 -19.03 4.23
N ASP A 166 4.60 -18.12 4.48
CA ASP A 166 3.20 -18.31 4.12
C ASP A 166 2.96 -17.85 2.68
N PRO A 167 2.05 -18.50 1.93
CA PRO A 167 1.74 -18.13 0.55
C PRO A 167 1.23 -16.69 0.40
N ILE A 168 0.41 -16.23 1.35
CA ILE A 168 -0.31 -14.95 1.33
C ILE A 168 -1.00 -14.75 -0.03
N ARG A 169 -1.85 -15.71 -0.39
CA ARG A 169 -2.53 -15.78 -1.70
C ARG A 169 -3.98 -16.20 -1.56
N ILE A 170 -4.82 -15.61 -2.42
CA ILE A 170 -6.21 -16.05 -2.58
C ILE A 170 -6.26 -17.53 -2.93
N ASN A 171 -7.23 -18.25 -2.36
CA ASN A 171 -7.47 -19.69 -2.53
C ASN A 171 -6.33 -20.59 -2.01
N LYS A 172 -5.39 -20.02 -1.27
CA LYS A 172 -4.38 -20.79 -0.52
C LYS A 172 -4.61 -20.58 0.97
N ASP A 173 -4.35 -19.39 1.44
CA ASP A 173 -4.41 -19.01 2.85
C ASP A 173 -5.07 -17.63 3.07
N ILE A 174 -5.63 -17.04 2.01
CA ILE A 174 -6.43 -15.81 2.03
C ILE A 174 -7.79 -16.09 1.39
N ILE A 175 -8.85 -15.79 2.13
CA ILE A 175 -10.23 -15.88 1.67
C ILE A 175 -10.53 -14.69 0.77
N ASN A 176 -11.14 -14.96 -0.38
CA ASN A 176 -11.52 -13.91 -1.31
C ASN A 176 -12.80 -13.20 -0.88
N ILE A 177 -12.95 -11.95 -1.30
CA ILE A 177 -14.19 -11.18 -1.21
C ILE A 177 -14.85 -11.17 -2.60
N SER A 178 -16.10 -11.62 -2.68
CA SER A 178 -16.86 -11.57 -3.93
C SER A 178 -17.01 -10.12 -4.40
N GLY A 179 -16.67 -9.85 -5.65
CA GLY A 179 -16.68 -8.50 -6.22
C GLY A 179 -15.42 -7.66 -5.94
N ALA A 180 -14.51 -8.11 -5.04
CA ALA A 180 -13.29 -7.39 -4.69
C ALA A 180 -12.00 -8.19 -4.96
N THR A 181 -12.05 -9.21 -5.82
CA THR A 181 -10.93 -10.13 -6.08
C THR A 181 -9.63 -9.44 -6.45
N MET A 182 -9.69 -8.38 -7.25
CA MET A 182 -8.49 -7.64 -7.66
C MET A 182 -7.88 -6.90 -6.48
N SER A 183 -8.70 -6.25 -5.65
CA SER A 183 -8.25 -5.56 -4.43
C SER A 183 -7.62 -6.53 -3.43
N VAL A 184 -8.27 -7.69 -3.20
CA VAL A 184 -7.73 -8.75 -2.32
C VAL A 184 -6.38 -9.27 -2.85
N ARG A 185 -6.29 -9.52 -4.17
CA ARG A 185 -5.04 -10.01 -4.80
C ARG A 185 -3.91 -8.99 -4.64
N SER A 186 -4.18 -7.73 -4.93
CA SER A 186 -3.21 -6.65 -4.88
C SER A 186 -2.75 -6.36 -3.45
N MET A 187 -3.68 -6.34 -2.49
CA MET A 187 -3.33 -6.19 -1.07
C MET A 187 -2.48 -7.36 -0.58
N SER A 188 -2.87 -8.61 -0.88
CA SER A 188 -2.08 -9.80 -0.51
C SER A 188 -0.67 -9.77 -1.11
N ALA A 189 -0.54 -9.31 -2.36
CA ALA A 189 0.77 -9.14 -3.00
C ALA A 189 1.63 -8.11 -2.26
N GLY A 190 1.06 -6.97 -1.88
CA GLY A 190 1.79 -5.95 -1.12
C GLY A 190 2.16 -6.41 0.30
N VAL A 191 1.26 -7.12 1.00
CA VAL A 191 1.58 -7.75 2.30
C VAL A 191 2.74 -8.73 2.13
N LYS A 192 2.70 -9.60 1.11
CA LYS A 192 3.81 -10.53 0.82
C LYS A 192 5.11 -9.80 0.55
N ARG A 193 5.07 -8.69 -0.20
CA ARG A 193 6.26 -7.85 -0.46
C ARG A 193 6.85 -7.31 0.84
N VAL A 194 6.03 -6.77 1.74
CA VAL A 194 6.51 -6.20 3.01
C VAL A 194 7.18 -7.27 3.88
N VAL A 195 6.57 -8.44 4.07
CA VAL A 195 7.19 -9.49 4.89
C VAL A 195 8.50 -9.99 4.29
N VAL A 196 8.63 -10.03 2.95
CA VAL A 196 9.89 -10.39 2.29
C VAL A 196 10.94 -9.31 2.47
N LEU A 197 10.58 -8.02 2.31
CA LEU A 197 11.51 -6.91 2.53
C LEU A 197 12.03 -6.88 3.98
N VAL A 198 11.14 -7.07 4.96
CA VAL A 198 11.54 -7.11 6.37
C VAL A 198 12.44 -8.32 6.65
N ASP A 199 12.09 -9.50 6.13
CA ASP A 199 12.90 -10.71 6.33
C ASP A 199 14.31 -10.57 5.74
N GLU A 200 14.40 -10.13 4.46
CA GLU A 200 15.67 -10.06 3.73
C GLU A 200 16.60 -8.96 4.26
N PHE A 201 16.07 -7.78 4.58
CA PHE A 201 16.91 -6.61 4.85
C PHE A 201 17.03 -6.22 6.33
N TYR A 202 16.16 -6.73 7.19
CA TYR A 202 16.18 -6.42 8.62
C TYR A 202 16.42 -7.66 9.48
N LEU A 203 15.75 -8.77 9.20
CA LEU A 203 15.83 -9.94 10.08
C LEU A 203 17.00 -10.88 9.74
N LYS A 204 17.24 -11.18 8.47
CA LYS A 204 18.37 -12.03 8.04
C LYS A 204 19.74 -11.46 8.45
N PRO A 205 20.02 -10.16 8.29
CA PRO A 205 21.28 -9.59 8.76
C PRO A 205 21.51 -9.75 10.26
N LEU A 206 20.44 -9.78 11.05
CA LEU A 206 20.47 -10.02 12.49
C LEU A 206 20.48 -11.52 12.85
N GLY A 207 20.44 -12.39 11.85
CA GLY A 207 20.33 -13.83 12.05
C GLY A 207 18.97 -14.27 12.61
N LEU A 208 17.92 -13.49 12.42
CA LEU A 208 16.55 -13.75 12.86
C LEU A 208 15.61 -14.15 11.70
N GLY A 209 16.10 -14.12 10.46
CA GLY A 209 15.29 -14.34 9.25
C GLY A 209 14.78 -15.77 9.06
N SER A 210 14.10 -15.95 7.94
CA SER A 210 13.31 -17.13 7.57
C SER A 210 14.06 -18.46 7.62
N ASP A 211 15.36 -18.49 7.33
CA ASP A 211 16.15 -19.70 7.31
C ASP A 211 16.20 -20.35 8.72
N LYS A 212 16.33 -19.53 9.76
CA LYS A 212 16.28 -20.00 11.16
C LYS A 212 14.85 -20.33 11.60
N VAL A 213 13.84 -19.60 11.12
CA VAL A 213 12.43 -19.90 11.41
C VAL A 213 12.05 -21.24 10.77
N ALA A 214 12.45 -21.48 9.52
CA ALA A 214 12.23 -22.76 8.83
C ALA A 214 12.91 -23.91 9.56
N ALA A 215 14.18 -23.74 9.96
CA ALA A 215 14.94 -24.74 10.71
C ALA A 215 14.27 -25.07 12.08
N ARG A 216 13.77 -24.06 12.81
CA ARG A 216 13.04 -24.28 14.08
C ARG A 216 11.71 -24.99 13.87
N ARG A 217 10.96 -24.68 12.79
CA ARG A 217 9.71 -25.39 12.46
C ARG A 217 9.98 -26.86 12.13
N SER A 218 11.02 -27.14 11.31
CA SER A 218 11.43 -28.49 10.97
C SER A 218 11.85 -29.28 12.20
N ALA A 219 12.68 -28.71 13.08
CA ALA A 219 13.11 -29.35 14.32
C ALA A 219 11.93 -29.63 15.28
N ARG A 220 10.97 -28.71 15.38
CA ARG A 220 9.79 -28.91 16.22
C ARG A 220 8.85 -29.98 15.67
N GLY A 221 8.66 -30.04 14.34
CA GLY A 221 7.91 -31.12 13.68
C GLY A 221 8.57 -32.48 13.87
N PHE A 222 9.89 -32.55 13.75
CA PHE A 222 10.65 -33.77 14.00
C PHE A 222 10.56 -34.24 15.47
N LEU A 223 10.71 -33.33 16.42
CA LEU A 223 10.56 -33.67 17.86
C LEU A 223 9.13 -34.11 18.21
N GLY A 224 8.11 -33.43 17.67
CA GLY A 224 6.71 -33.83 17.86
C GLY A 224 6.40 -35.22 17.30
N SER A 225 7.03 -35.61 16.18
CA SER A 225 6.89 -36.98 15.64
C SER A 225 7.64 -38.06 16.43
N LEU A 226 8.66 -37.67 17.19
CA LEU A 226 9.44 -38.63 18.03
C LEU A 226 8.83 -38.84 19.43
N PHE A 227 8.10 -37.85 19.94
CA PHE A 227 7.47 -37.91 21.27
C PHE A 227 5.94 -37.90 21.16
N GLY A 228 5.41 -38.42 20.04
CA GLY A 228 3.99 -38.42 19.70
C GLY A 228 3.09 -38.78 20.90
N ASP A 229 2.02 -38.01 21.01
CA ASP A 229 0.92 -38.17 21.96
C ASP A 229 0.28 -39.57 21.90
#